data_f27b04a431aded2861bb1d2b9ae9c82a
#
_entry.id   f27b04a431aded2861bb1d2b9ae9c82a
#
_cell.length_a   1.000
_cell.length_b   1.000
_cell.length_c   1.000
_cell.angle_alpha   90.00
_cell.angle_beta   90.00
_cell.angle_gamma   90.00
#
_symmetry.space_group_name_H-M   'P 1'
#
loop_
_entity.id
_entity.type
_entity.pdbx_description
1 polymer ?
#
loop_
_entity_poly.entity_id
_entity_poly.type
_entity_poly.pdbx_seq_one_letter_code
_entity_poly.pdbx_strand_id
1 'polypeptide(L)'
;MPLDIELTEPFGIATGAQLIAQNVLVTVTLSDGTVGLGEAAPFPAVNGETQGAVLAAFAEARPALLGLDAARFRVAAAVAREVLPDVPTARAAFEGAFLDAFCRRAALSMWSFFGGAEPMLLSDITITTGSPQAAEAAARRAVANGFRTLKVKVGGASFEHDRARLTAIAQAAPSAELVLDANASLSADAALELLSALGAARSRVTLFEQPCGKFDFDGLRRVRERAGTRVAADESACSASDVLRLITERAVDVINVKTMKSGVVEAMAMIAVARAAELGLMIGGMVESRLSMTISACLAAGSGGFQFVDLDTPWFLKNAPLNGGWEERGAALQVGDIALGHGVKLTGSR
;
A
#
# COMPACT_ATOMS: atom_id res chain seq x y z
N MET A 1 -5.95 -18.83 7.78
CA MET A 1 -6.33 -18.74 9.20
C MET A 1 -6.42 -17.26 9.58
N PRO A 2 -7.28 -16.87 10.57
CA PRO A 2 -7.29 -15.50 11.07
C PRO A 2 -5.91 -15.05 11.55
N LEU A 3 -5.61 -13.76 11.35
CA LEU A 3 -4.39 -13.10 11.79
C LEU A 3 -4.80 -11.73 12.37
N ASP A 4 -5.18 -11.73 13.64
CA ASP A 4 -5.63 -10.53 14.34
C ASP A 4 -4.44 -9.88 15.04
N ILE A 5 -4.18 -8.61 14.73
CA ILE A 5 -3.05 -7.85 15.29
C ILE A 5 -3.58 -6.52 15.81
N GLU A 6 -3.34 -6.25 17.10
CA GLU A 6 -3.70 -4.96 17.70
C GLU A 6 -2.87 -3.82 17.11
N LEU A 7 -3.48 -2.64 16.97
CA LEU A 7 -2.77 -1.42 16.64
C LEU A 7 -2.30 -0.67 17.91
N THR A 8 -1.22 0.07 17.78
CA THR A 8 -0.68 0.94 18.85
C THR A 8 -1.59 2.12 19.16
N GLU A 9 -2.29 2.58 18.11
CA GLU A 9 -3.30 3.64 18.13
C GLU A 9 -4.31 3.38 17.01
N PRO A 10 -5.53 3.96 17.05
CA PRO A 10 -6.49 3.80 15.97
C PRO A 10 -5.92 4.28 14.64
N PHE A 11 -5.93 3.44 13.61
CA PHE A 11 -5.54 3.85 12.27
C PHE A 11 -6.75 4.50 11.58
N GLY A 12 -6.83 5.82 11.67
CA GLY A 12 -7.94 6.62 11.17
C GLY A 12 -7.66 7.20 9.79
N ILE A 13 -8.63 7.05 8.90
CA ILE A 13 -8.69 7.65 7.55
C ILE A 13 -9.99 8.45 7.40
N ALA A 14 -10.17 9.14 6.27
CA ALA A 14 -11.37 9.95 6.03
C ALA A 14 -12.70 9.16 6.14
N THR A 15 -12.69 7.86 5.80
CA THR A 15 -13.89 7.00 5.74
C THR A 15 -14.11 6.09 6.95
N GLY A 16 -13.15 6.02 7.90
CA GLY A 16 -13.28 5.16 9.08
C GLY A 16 -11.97 4.96 9.84
N ALA A 17 -11.97 4.03 10.79
CA ALA A 17 -10.80 3.69 11.58
C ALA A 17 -10.77 2.19 11.93
N GLN A 18 -9.56 1.63 12.09
CA GLN A 18 -9.32 0.29 12.63
C GLN A 18 -8.58 0.36 13.97
N LEU A 19 -8.95 -0.52 14.91
CA LEU A 19 -8.26 -0.76 16.19
C LEU A 19 -7.49 -2.07 16.20
N ILE A 20 -7.93 -3.02 15.37
CA ILE A 20 -7.35 -4.35 15.18
C ILE A 20 -7.27 -4.59 13.69
N ALA A 21 -6.10 -4.97 13.19
CA ALA A 21 -5.93 -5.50 11.85
C ALA A 21 -6.47 -6.93 11.85
N GLN A 22 -7.69 -7.12 11.33
CA GLN A 22 -8.34 -8.43 11.20
C GLN A 22 -7.94 -9.04 9.85
N ASN A 23 -6.69 -9.47 9.75
CA ASN A 23 -6.10 -10.00 8.53
C ASN A 23 -6.27 -11.54 8.43
N VAL A 24 -5.88 -12.11 7.30
CA VAL A 24 -5.90 -13.55 7.08
C VAL A 24 -4.52 -14.02 6.62
N LEU A 25 -3.92 -14.93 7.39
CA LEU A 25 -2.69 -15.62 6.98
C LEU A 25 -3.04 -16.76 6.03
N VAL A 26 -2.35 -16.80 4.89
CA VAL A 26 -2.46 -17.85 3.88
C VAL A 26 -1.14 -18.61 3.81
N THR A 27 -1.23 -19.95 3.77
CA THR A 27 -0.09 -20.83 3.62
C THR A 27 -0.29 -21.67 2.36
N VAL A 28 0.71 -21.65 1.49
CA VAL A 28 0.81 -22.55 0.32
C VAL A 28 1.92 -23.55 0.57
N THR A 29 1.61 -24.84 0.43
CA THR A 29 2.60 -25.92 0.55
C THR A 29 2.73 -26.63 -0.79
N LEU A 30 3.94 -26.65 -1.35
CA LEU A 30 4.25 -27.36 -2.58
C LEU A 30 4.41 -28.87 -2.32
N SER A 31 4.40 -29.66 -3.39
CA SER A 31 4.50 -31.13 -3.32
C SER A 31 5.82 -31.64 -2.71
N ASP A 32 6.87 -30.82 -2.73
CA ASP A 32 8.18 -31.12 -2.10
C ASP A 32 8.26 -30.66 -0.64
N GLY A 33 7.15 -30.16 -0.07
CA GLY A 33 7.09 -29.65 1.29
C GLY A 33 7.50 -28.19 1.45
N THR A 34 7.92 -27.48 0.39
CA THR A 34 8.25 -26.06 0.47
C THR A 34 7.03 -25.24 0.82
N VAL A 35 7.15 -24.37 1.83
CA VAL A 35 6.06 -23.55 2.34
C VAL A 35 6.29 -22.07 1.98
N GLY A 36 5.25 -21.44 1.46
CA GLY A 36 5.18 -20.01 1.28
C GLY A 36 4.04 -19.38 2.09
N LEU A 37 4.22 -18.14 2.48
CA LEU A 37 3.29 -17.35 3.29
C LEU A 37 2.77 -16.15 2.52
N GLY A 38 1.50 -15.80 2.76
CA GLY A 38 0.86 -14.60 2.25
C GLY A 38 -0.16 -14.08 3.24
N GLU A 39 -0.58 -12.84 3.07
CA GLU A 39 -1.50 -12.16 3.95
C GLU A 39 -2.56 -11.43 3.14
N ALA A 40 -3.83 -11.55 3.54
CA ALA A 40 -4.90 -10.68 3.10
C ALA A 40 -5.20 -9.68 4.21
N ALA A 41 -5.30 -8.40 3.84
CA ALA A 41 -5.60 -7.31 4.76
C ALA A 41 -6.89 -6.59 4.35
N PRO A 42 -8.06 -7.17 4.62
CA PRO A 42 -9.35 -6.55 4.34
C PRO A 42 -9.53 -5.30 5.20
N PHE A 43 -10.07 -4.25 4.58
CA PHE A 43 -10.39 -3.01 5.28
C PHE A 43 -11.80 -2.53 4.89
N PRO A 44 -12.85 -2.87 5.70
CA PRO A 44 -14.23 -2.60 5.35
C PRO A 44 -14.53 -1.16 4.94
N ALA A 45 -13.89 -0.17 5.58
CA ALA A 45 -14.07 1.24 5.28
C ALA A 45 -13.45 1.68 3.92
N VAL A 46 -12.56 0.86 3.32
CA VAL A 46 -11.89 1.17 2.05
C VAL A 46 -12.44 0.34 0.91
N ASN A 47 -12.49 -0.98 1.08
CA ASN A 47 -12.84 -1.92 0.01
C ASN A 47 -14.10 -2.78 0.28
N GLY A 48 -14.71 -2.61 1.47
CA GLY A 48 -15.89 -3.38 1.85
C GLY A 48 -15.61 -4.83 2.28
N GLU A 49 -14.36 -5.29 2.20
CA GLU A 49 -14.00 -6.66 2.55
C GLU A 49 -13.90 -6.84 4.08
N THR A 50 -14.25 -8.04 4.55
CA THR A 50 -14.09 -8.45 5.96
C THR A 50 -13.25 -9.73 6.04
N GLN A 51 -12.63 -9.97 7.20
CA GLN A 51 -11.90 -11.21 7.46
C GLN A 51 -12.77 -12.47 7.20
N GLY A 52 -14.04 -12.42 7.63
CA GLY A 52 -14.99 -13.52 7.40
C GLY A 52 -15.26 -13.77 5.92
N ALA A 53 -15.42 -12.73 5.12
CA ALA A 53 -15.62 -12.84 3.67
C ALA A 53 -14.38 -13.44 2.98
N VAL A 54 -13.18 -13.02 3.36
CA VAL A 54 -11.92 -13.58 2.86
C VAL A 54 -11.80 -15.08 3.17
N LEU A 55 -12.10 -15.47 4.42
CA LEU A 55 -12.05 -16.88 4.83
C LEU A 55 -13.07 -17.74 4.10
N ALA A 56 -14.30 -17.26 3.91
CA ALA A 56 -15.34 -17.94 3.16
C ALA A 56 -14.96 -18.10 1.68
N ALA A 57 -14.47 -17.03 1.05
CA ALA A 57 -14.00 -17.07 -0.33
C ALA A 57 -12.88 -18.09 -0.55
N PHE A 58 -11.93 -18.21 0.38
CA PHE A 58 -10.91 -19.26 0.30
C PHE A 58 -11.45 -20.68 0.49
N ALA A 59 -12.48 -20.87 1.34
CA ALA A 59 -13.10 -22.17 1.51
C ALA A 59 -13.75 -22.66 0.20
N GLU A 60 -14.41 -21.75 -0.53
CA GLU A 60 -15.04 -22.04 -1.82
C GLU A 60 -14.01 -22.21 -2.94
N ALA A 61 -13.01 -21.34 -3.02
CA ALA A 61 -11.99 -21.36 -4.07
C ALA A 61 -10.98 -22.49 -3.94
N ARG A 62 -10.82 -23.07 -2.74
CA ARG A 62 -9.79 -24.06 -2.43
C ARG A 62 -9.66 -25.21 -3.45
N PRO A 63 -10.74 -25.87 -3.91
CA PRO A 63 -10.61 -26.98 -4.87
C PRO A 63 -9.92 -26.56 -6.19
N ALA A 64 -10.18 -25.35 -6.68
CA ALA A 64 -9.62 -24.84 -7.92
C ALA A 64 -8.15 -24.38 -7.75
N LEU A 65 -7.75 -24.00 -6.54
CA LEU A 65 -6.40 -23.52 -6.24
C LEU A 65 -5.42 -24.66 -5.91
N LEU A 66 -5.92 -25.87 -5.64
CA LEU A 66 -5.07 -27.04 -5.38
C LEU A 66 -4.50 -27.63 -6.67
N GLY A 67 -3.25 -28.14 -6.60
CA GLY A 67 -2.59 -28.81 -7.72
C GLY A 67 -2.05 -27.87 -8.80
N LEU A 68 -2.11 -26.55 -8.62
CA LEU A 68 -1.53 -25.59 -9.54
C LEU A 68 0.00 -25.68 -9.52
N ASP A 69 0.62 -25.59 -10.70
CA ASP A 69 2.09 -25.59 -10.85
C ASP A 69 2.67 -24.23 -10.47
N ALA A 70 3.54 -24.19 -9.47
CA ALA A 70 4.16 -22.97 -8.97
C ALA A 70 5.03 -22.24 -10.02
N ALA A 71 5.61 -22.96 -10.99
CA ALA A 71 6.34 -22.34 -12.09
C ALA A 71 5.41 -21.60 -13.07
N ARG A 72 4.12 -21.91 -13.06
CA ARG A 72 3.10 -21.28 -13.91
C ARG A 72 2.30 -20.21 -13.15
N PHE A 73 2.98 -19.38 -12.38
CA PHE A 73 2.34 -18.40 -11.47
C PHE A 73 1.34 -17.46 -12.17
N ARG A 74 1.53 -17.11 -13.46
CA ARG A 74 0.55 -16.30 -14.21
C ARG A 74 -0.74 -17.06 -14.47
N VAL A 75 -0.67 -18.36 -14.68
CA VAL A 75 -1.86 -19.22 -14.82
C VAL A 75 -2.56 -19.35 -13.46
N ALA A 76 -1.79 -19.55 -12.39
CA ALA A 76 -2.34 -19.59 -11.04
C ALA A 76 -3.06 -18.29 -10.66
N ALA A 77 -2.49 -17.14 -11.01
CA ALA A 77 -3.12 -15.83 -10.81
C ALA A 77 -4.41 -15.65 -11.64
N ALA A 78 -4.44 -16.18 -12.89
CA ALA A 78 -5.64 -16.15 -13.71
C ALA A 78 -6.77 -17.00 -13.09
N VAL A 79 -6.44 -18.21 -12.61
CA VAL A 79 -7.40 -19.05 -11.87
C VAL A 79 -7.88 -18.35 -10.60
N ALA A 80 -6.97 -17.77 -9.80
CA ALA A 80 -7.33 -17.05 -8.59
C ALA A 80 -8.27 -15.86 -8.89
N ARG A 81 -8.05 -15.15 -10.01
CA ARG A 81 -8.95 -14.07 -10.45
C ARG A 81 -10.35 -14.57 -10.79
N GLU A 82 -10.46 -15.74 -11.42
CA GLU A 82 -11.74 -16.35 -11.79
C GLU A 82 -12.52 -16.80 -10.56
N VAL A 83 -11.85 -17.44 -9.57
CA VAL A 83 -12.51 -18.03 -8.41
C VAL A 83 -12.60 -17.12 -7.19
N LEU A 84 -11.90 -15.97 -7.20
CA LEU A 84 -11.92 -14.93 -6.16
C LEU A 84 -12.20 -13.54 -6.80
N PRO A 85 -13.27 -13.37 -7.60
CA PRO A 85 -13.46 -12.16 -8.41
C PRO A 85 -13.61 -10.90 -7.56
N ASP A 86 -14.35 -10.99 -6.45
CA ASP A 86 -14.78 -9.85 -5.63
C ASP A 86 -13.95 -9.68 -4.33
N VAL A 87 -12.87 -10.46 -4.17
CA VAL A 87 -12.04 -10.45 -2.96
C VAL A 87 -10.56 -10.27 -3.33
N PRO A 88 -10.18 -9.06 -3.79
CA PRO A 88 -8.80 -8.78 -4.21
C PRO A 88 -7.74 -9.02 -3.14
N THR A 89 -8.05 -8.82 -1.85
CA THR A 89 -7.11 -9.13 -0.77
C THR A 89 -6.83 -10.65 -0.66
N ALA A 90 -7.83 -11.51 -0.93
CA ALA A 90 -7.63 -12.95 -1.01
C ALA A 90 -6.71 -13.33 -2.19
N ARG A 91 -6.89 -12.70 -3.36
CA ARG A 91 -5.98 -12.89 -4.49
C ARG A 91 -4.55 -12.50 -4.14
N ALA A 92 -4.35 -11.33 -3.54
CA ALA A 92 -3.04 -10.85 -3.11
C ALA A 92 -2.36 -11.84 -2.15
N ALA A 93 -3.11 -12.35 -1.17
CA ALA A 93 -2.62 -13.32 -0.20
C ALA A 93 -2.22 -14.66 -0.85
N PHE A 94 -3.07 -15.19 -1.73
CA PHE A 94 -2.77 -16.42 -2.46
C PHE A 94 -1.55 -16.25 -3.36
N GLU A 95 -1.53 -15.22 -4.19
CA GLU A 95 -0.42 -14.94 -5.11
C GLU A 95 0.89 -14.70 -4.36
N GLY A 96 0.84 -13.94 -3.24
CA GLY A 96 2.00 -13.71 -2.38
C GLY A 96 2.57 -15.01 -1.81
N ALA A 97 1.72 -15.86 -1.21
CA ALA A 97 2.12 -17.15 -0.68
C ALA A 97 2.65 -18.10 -1.77
N PHE A 98 2.02 -18.08 -2.93
CA PHE A 98 2.39 -18.92 -4.07
C PHE A 98 3.75 -18.54 -4.65
N LEU A 99 3.99 -17.23 -4.83
CA LEU A 99 5.26 -16.69 -5.28
C LEU A 99 6.37 -16.88 -4.23
N ASP A 100 6.06 -16.75 -2.93
CA ASP A 100 7.03 -17.02 -1.88
C ASP A 100 7.49 -18.49 -1.91
N ALA A 101 6.55 -19.43 -2.01
CA ALA A 101 6.87 -20.85 -2.15
C ALA A 101 7.69 -21.14 -3.42
N PHE A 102 7.33 -20.55 -4.54
CA PHE A 102 8.08 -20.66 -5.80
C PHE A 102 9.51 -20.15 -5.66
N CYS A 103 9.68 -18.93 -5.14
CA CYS A 103 10.98 -18.31 -4.95
C CYS A 103 11.87 -19.13 -3.99
N ARG A 104 11.31 -19.61 -2.88
CA ARG A 104 12.03 -20.48 -1.94
C ARG A 104 12.51 -21.77 -2.62
N ARG A 105 11.65 -22.46 -3.37
CA ARG A 105 12.00 -23.65 -4.12
C ARG A 105 13.08 -23.39 -5.17
N ALA A 106 13.03 -22.21 -5.82
CA ALA A 106 14.00 -21.81 -6.83
C ALA A 106 15.29 -21.22 -6.23
N ALA A 107 15.45 -21.18 -4.90
CA ALA A 107 16.55 -20.54 -4.19
C ALA A 107 16.74 -19.04 -4.55
N LEU A 108 15.64 -18.32 -4.74
CA LEU A 108 15.60 -16.88 -5.07
C LEU A 108 14.94 -16.08 -3.95
N SER A 109 15.34 -14.81 -3.80
CA SER A 109 14.52 -13.84 -3.08
C SER A 109 13.40 -13.32 -3.99
N MET A 110 12.27 -12.86 -3.40
CA MET A 110 11.24 -12.18 -4.18
C MET A 110 11.74 -10.87 -4.79
N TRP A 111 12.65 -10.16 -4.10
CA TRP A 111 13.31 -8.98 -4.66
C TRP A 111 14.05 -9.30 -5.97
N SER A 112 14.86 -10.37 -6.00
CA SER A 112 15.54 -10.82 -7.22
C SER A 112 14.56 -11.28 -8.30
N PHE A 113 13.48 -11.98 -7.89
CA PHE A 113 12.41 -12.42 -8.81
C PHE A 113 11.74 -11.25 -9.53
N PHE A 114 11.53 -10.12 -8.85
CA PHE A 114 10.96 -8.91 -9.45
C PHE A 114 11.95 -8.05 -10.23
N GLY A 115 13.24 -8.42 -10.26
CA GLY A 115 14.25 -7.77 -11.11
C GLY A 115 15.47 -7.22 -10.37
N GLY A 116 15.43 -7.11 -9.04
CA GLY A 116 16.60 -6.75 -8.22
C GLY A 116 17.18 -5.35 -8.45
N ALA A 117 16.33 -4.36 -8.85
CA ALA A 117 16.80 -3.06 -9.32
C ALA A 117 17.38 -2.19 -8.20
N GLU A 118 16.68 -2.06 -7.08
CA GLU A 118 17.04 -1.20 -5.96
C GLU A 118 17.08 -2.03 -4.66
N PRO A 119 18.16 -2.03 -3.87
CA PRO A 119 18.23 -2.86 -2.67
C PRO A 119 17.43 -2.30 -1.48
N MET A 120 17.05 -1.03 -1.54
CA MET A 120 16.47 -0.28 -0.44
C MET A 120 15.40 0.69 -0.92
N LEU A 121 14.35 0.90 -0.09
CA LEU A 121 13.34 1.92 -0.25
C LEU A 121 13.35 2.87 0.94
N LEU A 122 12.87 4.10 0.75
CA LEU A 122 12.62 5.07 1.83
C LEU A 122 11.10 5.26 1.97
N SER A 123 10.52 4.76 3.06
CA SER A 123 9.09 4.91 3.33
C SER A 123 8.79 6.28 3.93
N ASP A 124 7.62 6.82 3.62
CA ASP A 124 6.99 7.85 4.43
C ASP A 124 6.42 7.28 5.72
N ILE A 125 5.79 8.12 6.53
CA ILE A 125 5.01 7.74 7.71
C ILE A 125 3.69 8.52 7.74
N THR A 126 2.60 7.82 7.99
CA THR A 126 1.26 8.41 8.03
C THR A 126 1.00 9.16 9.33
N ILE A 127 0.54 10.41 9.19
CA ILE A 127 -0.12 11.16 10.25
C ILE A 127 -1.63 10.94 10.08
N THR A 128 -2.17 10.06 10.91
CA THR A 128 -3.59 9.67 10.89
C THR A 128 -4.52 10.82 11.24
N THR A 129 -5.82 10.64 11.11
CA THR A 129 -6.82 11.61 11.56
C THR A 129 -6.75 11.82 13.08
N GLY A 130 -7.05 13.04 13.57
CA GLY A 130 -6.96 13.37 14.99
C GLY A 130 -6.90 14.87 15.21
N SER A 131 -6.63 15.31 16.45
CA SER A 131 -6.53 16.74 16.77
C SER A 131 -5.25 17.38 16.18
N PRO A 132 -5.22 18.70 15.99
CA PRO A 132 -3.99 19.41 15.57
C PRO A 132 -2.81 19.15 16.51
N GLN A 133 -3.03 19.06 17.81
CA GLN A 133 -2.01 18.78 18.82
C GLN A 133 -1.44 17.36 18.69
N ALA A 134 -2.31 16.38 18.46
CA ALA A 134 -1.88 15.00 18.19
C ALA A 134 -1.06 14.91 16.89
N ALA A 135 -1.49 15.59 15.85
CA ALA A 135 -0.79 15.67 14.57
C ALA A 135 0.60 16.34 14.70
N GLU A 136 0.69 17.43 15.47
CA GLU A 136 1.97 18.09 15.79
C GLU A 136 2.93 17.11 16.49
N ALA A 137 2.44 16.43 17.54
CA ALA A 137 3.25 15.48 18.30
C ALA A 137 3.71 14.30 17.42
N ALA A 138 2.85 13.78 16.55
CA ALA A 138 3.18 12.71 15.62
C ALA A 138 4.23 13.16 14.59
N ALA A 139 4.11 14.37 14.04
CA ALA A 139 5.09 14.92 13.11
C ALA A 139 6.47 15.10 13.74
N ARG A 140 6.54 15.60 14.99
CA ARG A 140 7.81 15.70 15.74
C ARG A 140 8.46 14.32 15.97
N ARG A 141 7.66 13.32 16.38
CA ARG A 141 8.16 11.94 16.56
C ARG A 141 8.66 11.35 15.27
N ALA A 142 7.94 11.54 14.16
CA ALA A 142 8.33 11.05 12.85
C ALA A 142 9.69 11.59 12.41
N VAL A 143 9.90 12.91 12.49
CA VAL A 143 11.18 13.54 12.14
C VAL A 143 12.32 13.08 13.08
N ALA A 144 12.05 12.94 14.38
CA ALA A 144 13.03 12.44 15.36
C ALA A 144 13.44 10.98 15.05
N ASN A 145 12.55 10.19 14.47
CA ASN A 145 12.81 8.82 14.02
C ASN A 145 13.44 8.74 12.61
N GLY A 146 13.75 9.88 11.98
CA GLY A 146 14.48 9.94 10.71
C GLY A 146 13.59 9.96 9.45
N PHE A 147 12.26 10.05 9.59
CA PHE A 147 11.37 10.20 8.44
C PHE A 147 11.51 11.61 7.86
N ARG A 148 11.58 11.68 6.55
CA ARG A 148 11.70 12.93 5.79
C ARG A 148 10.43 13.30 5.02
N THR A 149 9.56 12.33 4.79
CA THR A 149 8.28 12.48 4.13
C THR A 149 7.17 12.08 5.11
N LEU A 150 6.18 12.96 5.27
CA LEU A 150 5.01 12.75 6.12
C LEU A 150 3.77 12.65 5.23
N LYS A 151 3.11 11.50 5.27
CA LYS A 151 1.80 11.33 4.64
C LYS A 151 0.71 11.82 5.59
N VAL A 152 -0.14 12.73 5.16
CA VAL A 152 -1.15 13.37 5.99
C VAL A 152 -2.55 13.06 5.46
N LYS A 153 -3.35 12.35 6.26
CA LYS A 153 -4.75 12.09 5.94
C LYS A 153 -5.56 13.38 6.07
N VAL A 154 -6.32 13.72 5.03
CA VAL A 154 -7.18 14.91 4.94
C VAL A 154 -8.59 14.54 4.46
N GLY A 155 -9.55 15.45 4.54
CA GLY A 155 -10.91 15.25 4.04
C GLY A 155 -11.84 14.46 4.97
N GLY A 156 -11.36 14.02 6.15
CA GLY A 156 -12.16 13.25 7.12
C GLY A 156 -12.96 14.11 8.11
N ALA A 157 -12.71 15.42 8.13
CA ALA A 157 -13.35 16.38 9.03
C ALA A 157 -13.71 17.67 8.28
N SER A 158 -13.87 18.79 8.99
CA SER A 158 -14.08 20.08 8.33
C SER A 158 -12.78 20.61 7.73
N PHE A 159 -12.93 21.47 6.71
CA PHE A 159 -11.83 22.22 6.09
C PHE A 159 -10.94 22.92 7.13
N GLU A 160 -11.56 23.62 8.10
CA GLU A 160 -10.83 24.35 9.15
C GLU A 160 -10.02 23.39 10.04
N HIS A 161 -10.54 22.20 10.31
CA HIS A 161 -9.84 21.20 11.09
C HIS A 161 -8.61 20.66 10.33
N ASP A 162 -8.76 20.31 9.05
CA ASP A 162 -7.65 19.86 8.23
C ASP A 162 -6.60 20.95 8.04
N ARG A 163 -7.02 22.18 7.83
CA ARG A 163 -6.14 23.36 7.76
C ARG A 163 -5.33 23.53 9.04
N ALA A 164 -5.98 23.43 10.22
CA ALA A 164 -5.31 23.53 11.51
C ALA A 164 -4.28 22.40 11.73
N ARG A 165 -4.64 21.16 11.37
CA ARG A 165 -3.73 20.01 11.44
C ARG A 165 -2.52 20.18 10.52
N LEU A 166 -2.74 20.52 9.26
CA LEU A 166 -1.67 20.74 8.29
C LEU A 166 -0.74 21.89 8.72
N THR A 167 -1.28 22.96 9.30
CA THR A 167 -0.48 24.06 9.84
C THR A 167 0.40 23.59 10.99
N ALA A 168 -0.16 22.83 11.94
CA ALA A 168 0.57 22.29 13.08
C ALA A 168 1.70 21.33 12.64
N ILE A 169 1.41 20.42 11.69
CA ILE A 169 2.41 19.52 11.10
C ILE A 169 3.52 20.31 10.41
N ALA A 170 3.15 21.29 9.57
CA ALA A 170 4.10 22.10 8.81
C ALA A 170 5.06 22.90 9.71
N GLN A 171 4.58 23.35 10.87
CA GLN A 171 5.39 24.03 11.88
C GLN A 171 6.27 23.07 12.68
N ALA A 172 5.74 21.90 13.02
CA ALA A 172 6.45 20.88 13.78
C ALA A 172 7.58 20.19 13.00
N ALA A 173 7.42 20.07 11.68
CA ALA A 173 8.34 19.41 10.75
C ALA A 173 8.68 20.33 9.57
N PRO A 174 9.42 21.45 9.77
CA PRO A 174 9.61 22.47 8.74
C PRO A 174 10.44 22.03 7.54
N SER A 175 11.22 20.99 7.66
CA SER A 175 12.05 20.41 6.58
C SER A 175 11.44 19.17 5.91
N ALA A 176 10.33 18.63 6.44
CA ALA A 176 9.72 17.43 5.89
C ALA A 176 8.93 17.75 4.61
N GLU A 177 8.98 16.85 3.65
CA GLU A 177 8.06 16.78 2.52
C GLU A 177 6.69 16.28 2.98
N LEU A 178 5.64 16.70 2.30
CA LEU A 178 4.27 16.34 2.62
C LEU A 178 3.62 15.58 1.46
N VAL A 179 3.03 14.45 1.75
CA VAL A 179 2.09 13.75 0.88
C VAL A 179 0.70 13.94 1.49
N LEU A 180 -0.23 14.54 0.78
CA LEU A 180 -1.62 14.65 1.23
C LEU A 180 -2.41 13.47 0.69
N ASP A 181 -3.28 12.86 1.51
CA ASP A 181 -4.15 11.77 1.08
C ASP A 181 -5.58 12.03 1.56
N ALA A 182 -6.49 12.23 0.60
CA ALA A 182 -7.88 12.53 0.88
C ALA A 182 -8.80 11.29 0.81
N ASN A 183 -8.30 10.13 0.44
CA ASN A 183 -9.09 8.91 0.28
C ASN A 183 -10.42 9.16 -0.48
N ALA A 184 -10.35 9.85 -1.61
CA ALA A 184 -11.45 10.15 -2.50
C ALA A 184 -12.57 11.03 -1.91
N SER A 185 -12.33 11.75 -0.81
CA SER A 185 -13.38 12.44 -0.03
C SER A 185 -13.64 13.89 -0.41
N LEU A 186 -12.79 14.52 -1.23
CA LEU A 186 -12.91 15.93 -1.57
C LEU A 186 -13.52 16.16 -2.96
N SER A 187 -14.07 17.35 -3.18
CA SER A 187 -14.26 17.88 -4.52
C SER A 187 -12.96 18.52 -5.02
N ALA A 188 -12.85 18.74 -6.34
CA ALA A 188 -11.69 19.40 -6.92
C ALA A 188 -11.47 20.82 -6.35
N ASP A 189 -12.58 21.56 -6.12
CA ASP A 189 -12.49 22.91 -5.53
C ASP A 189 -12.00 22.87 -4.08
N ALA A 190 -12.52 21.95 -3.26
CA ALA A 190 -12.08 21.78 -1.88
C ALA A 190 -10.61 21.36 -1.78
N ALA A 191 -10.15 20.48 -2.66
CA ALA A 191 -8.75 20.05 -2.74
C ALA A 191 -7.81 21.22 -3.07
N LEU A 192 -8.19 22.04 -4.06
CA LEU A 192 -7.40 23.21 -4.46
C LEU A 192 -7.41 24.30 -3.38
N GLU A 193 -8.54 24.51 -2.71
CA GLU A 193 -8.66 25.44 -1.59
C GLU A 193 -7.78 25.01 -0.41
N LEU A 194 -7.78 23.70 -0.06
CA LEU A 194 -6.92 23.17 0.99
C LEU A 194 -5.44 23.40 0.70
N LEU A 195 -4.99 23.13 -0.52
CA LEU A 195 -3.62 23.41 -0.94
C LEU A 195 -3.27 24.90 -0.85
N SER A 196 -4.21 25.77 -1.23
CA SER A 196 -4.00 27.24 -1.17
C SER A 196 -3.89 27.73 0.27
N ALA A 197 -4.62 27.13 1.19
CA ALA A 197 -4.61 27.47 2.62
C ALA A 197 -3.29 27.11 3.34
N LEU A 198 -2.43 26.28 2.73
CA LEU A 198 -1.10 25.95 3.27
C LEU A 198 -0.07 27.07 3.19
N GLY A 199 -0.32 28.11 2.41
CA GLY A 199 0.61 29.23 2.25
C GLY A 199 2.01 28.78 1.82
N ALA A 200 3.05 29.15 2.57
CA ALA A 200 4.43 28.79 2.26
C ALA A 200 4.69 27.26 2.34
N ALA A 201 3.94 26.52 3.16
CA ALA A 201 4.11 25.08 3.30
C ALA A 201 3.65 24.31 2.05
N ARG A 202 2.86 24.93 1.16
CA ARG A 202 2.43 24.33 -0.11
C ARG A 202 3.60 23.83 -0.97
N SER A 203 4.72 24.57 -0.98
CA SER A 203 5.89 24.19 -1.76
C SER A 203 6.54 22.87 -1.33
N ARG A 204 6.19 22.36 -0.16
CA ARG A 204 6.66 21.07 0.37
C ARG A 204 5.71 19.91 0.09
N VAL A 205 4.52 20.18 -0.46
CA VAL A 205 3.59 19.13 -0.89
C VAL A 205 4.11 18.56 -2.20
N THR A 206 4.61 17.33 -2.15
CA THR A 206 5.21 16.64 -3.30
C THR A 206 4.21 15.75 -4.03
N LEU A 207 3.13 15.35 -3.33
CA LEU A 207 2.07 14.51 -3.88
C LEU A 207 0.72 14.82 -3.21
N PHE A 208 -0.36 14.80 -4.00
CA PHE A 208 -1.73 14.75 -3.50
C PHE A 208 -2.38 13.45 -4.00
N GLU A 209 -2.52 12.49 -3.10
CA GLU A 209 -3.11 11.19 -3.36
C GLU A 209 -4.62 11.26 -3.30
N GLN A 210 -5.27 10.72 -4.33
CA GLN A 210 -6.71 10.56 -4.52
C GLN A 210 -7.56 11.68 -3.92
N PRO A 211 -7.40 12.93 -4.38
CA PRO A 211 -8.17 14.04 -3.85
C PRO A 211 -9.68 13.90 -4.10
N CYS A 212 -10.07 13.41 -5.27
CA CYS A 212 -11.47 13.33 -5.71
C CYS A 212 -11.98 11.90 -5.77
N GLY A 213 -13.30 11.77 -5.87
CA GLY A 213 -13.97 10.48 -5.94
C GLY A 213 -13.40 9.54 -7.01
N LYS A 214 -13.47 8.24 -6.76
CA LYS A 214 -12.88 7.18 -7.60
C LYS A 214 -13.14 7.31 -9.10
N PHE A 215 -14.31 7.77 -9.49
CA PHE A 215 -14.76 7.90 -10.89
C PHE A 215 -14.82 9.35 -11.38
N ASP A 216 -14.40 10.32 -10.55
CA ASP A 216 -14.35 11.75 -10.91
C ASP A 216 -13.02 12.09 -11.63
N PHE A 217 -12.87 11.56 -12.86
CA PHE A 217 -11.66 11.79 -13.67
C PHE A 217 -11.49 13.26 -14.05
N ASP A 218 -12.59 14.00 -14.25
CA ASP A 218 -12.55 15.43 -14.53
C ASP A 218 -12.06 16.23 -13.32
N GLY A 219 -12.52 15.86 -12.12
CA GLY A 219 -12.04 16.45 -10.88
C GLY A 219 -10.55 16.16 -10.64
N LEU A 220 -10.10 14.91 -10.83
CA LEU A 220 -8.69 14.55 -10.72
C LEU A 220 -7.83 15.33 -11.71
N ARG A 221 -8.22 15.41 -12.98
CA ARG A 221 -7.52 16.19 -14.02
C ARG A 221 -7.45 17.67 -13.64
N ARG A 222 -8.55 18.25 -13.17
CA ARG A 222 -8.60 19.65 -12.75
C ARG A 222 -7.65 19.94 -11.58
N VAL A 223 -7.58 19.06 -10.60
CA VAL A 223 -6.61 19.18 -9.49
C VAL A 223 -5.20 19.06 -10.04
N ARG A 224 -4.89 18.04 -10.86
CA ARG A 224 -3.60 17.84 -11.50
C ARG A 224 -3.09 19.08 -12.23
N GLU A 225 -3.96 19.74 -13.01
CA GLU A 225 -3.59 20.92 -13.81
C GLU A 225 -3.36 22.18 -12.97
N ARG A 226 -3.97 22.28 -11.78
CA ARG A 226 -4.00 23.51 -10.97
C ARG A 226 -3.30 23.42 -9.63
N ALA A 227 -3.05 22.22 -9.14
CA ALA A 227 -2.48 22.02 -7.81
C ALA A 227 -1.03 22.48 -7.68
N GLY A 228 -0.25 22.51 -8.77
CA GLY A 228 1.19 22.78 -8.73
C GLY A 228 1.99 21.73 -7.95
N THR A 229 1.40 20.58 -7.70
CA THR A 229 1.98 19.35 -7.16
C THR A 229 1.47 18.16 -7.96
N ARG A 230 2.15 17.01 -7.87
CA ARG A 230 1.69 15.79 -8.54
C ARG A 230 0.41 15.27 -7.90
N VAL A 231 -0.43 14.59 -8.70
CA VAL A 231 -1.64 13.91 -8.25
C VAL A 231 -1.49 12.40 -8.47
N ALA A 232 -1.78 11.61 -7.43
CA ALA A 232 -1.79 10.16 -7.53
C ALA A 232 -3.22 9.59 -7.54
N ALA A 233 -3.41 8.51 -8.30
CA ALA A 233 -4.59 7.65 -8.20
C ALA A 233 -4.30 6.48 -7.25
N ASP A 234 -5.18 6.29 -6.26
CA ASP A 234 -5.23 5.13 -5.37
C ASP A 234 -6.49 4.31 -5.63
N GLU A 235 -7.64 4.75 -5.14
CA GLU A 235 -8.92 4.06 -5.31
C GLU A 235 -9.35 3.96 -6.78
N SER A 236 -8.88 4.87 -7.63
CA SER A 236 -9.13 4.88 -9.08
C SER A 236 -8.24 3.91 -9.87
N ALA A 237 -7.22 3.29 -9.24
CA ALA A 237 -6.23 2.44 -9.89
C ALA A 237 -6.18 1.06 -9.24
N CYS A 238 -7.11 0.16 -9.62
CA CYS A 238 -7.22 -1.20 -9.10
C CYS A 238 -6.78 -2.29 -10.11
N SER A 239 -6.57 -1.91 -11.37
CA SER A 239 -6.19 -2.82 -12.46
C SER A 239 -5.37 -2.10 -13.54
N ALA A 240 -4.71 -2.85 -14.43
CA ALA A 240 -4.05 -2.30 -15.61
C ALA A 240 -5.05 -1.59 -16.54
N SER A 241 -6.28 -2.06 -16.59
CA SER A 241 -7.36 -1.39 -17.35
C SER A 241 -7.70 -0.01 -16.77
N ASP A 242 -7.75 0.11 -15.44
CA ASP A 242 -7.95 1.41 -14.78
C ASP A 242 -6.79 2.36 -15.07
N VAL A 243 -5.54 1.86 -15.04
CA VAL A 243 -4.36 2.65 -15.39
C VAL A 243 -4.46 3.17 -16.83
N LEU A 244 -4.84 2.33 -17.80
CA LEU A 244 -5.07 2.76 -19.20
C LEU A 244 -6.15 3.84 -19.28
N ARG A 245 -7.23 3.72 -18.52
CA ARG A 245 -8.28 4.74 -18.47
C ARG A 245 -7.76 6.06 -17.91
N LEU A 246 -7.04 6.02 -16.77
CA LEU A 246 -6.42 7.22 -16.17
C LEU A 246 -5.46 7.93 -17.12
N ILE A 247 -4.70 7.18 -17.92
CA ILE A 247 -3.82 7.71 -18.98
C ILE A 247 -4.66 8.42 -20.07
N THR A 248 -5.70 7.75 -20.58
CA THR A 248 -6.58 8.30 -21.62
C THR A 248 -7.24 9.60 -21.18
N GLU A 249 -7.72 9.64 -19.94
CA GLU A 249 -8.34 10.81 -19.31
C GLU A 249 -7.33 11.88 -18.89
N ARG A 250 -6.03 11.59 -18.93
CA ARG A 250 -4.97 12.46 -18.40
C ARG A 250 -5.24 12.91 -16.96
N ALA A 251 -5.78 12.00 -16.15
CA ALA A 251 -6.36 12.35 -14.86
C ALA A 251 -5.31 12.54 -13.76
N VAL A 252 -4.15 11.87 -13.84
CA VAL A 252 -3.15 11.82 -12.77
C VAL A 252 -1.72 11.83 -13.30
N ASP A 253 -0.75 12.04 -12.42
CA ASP A 253 0.69 11.99 -12.69
C ASP A 253 1.34 10.72 -12.14
N VAL A 254 0.72 10.06 -11.15
CA VAL A 254 1.29 8.96 -10.38
C VAL A 254 0.22 7.87 -10.19
N ILE A 255 0.64 6.62 -10.27
CA ILE A 255 -0.20 5.45 -9.92
C ILE A 255 0.27 4.88 -8.59
N ASN A 256 -0.63 4.86 -7.59
CA ASN A 256 -0.38 4.14 -6.34
C ASN A 256 -0.75 2.67 -6.50
N VAL A 257 0.26 1.84 -6.61
CA VAL A 257 0.14 0.38 -6.70
C VAL A 257 0.00 -0.19 -5.29
N LYS A 258 -1.09 -0.93 -5.04
CA LYS A 258 -1.28 -1.69 -3.79
C LYS A 258 -1.64 -3.13 -4.16
N THR A 259 -0.84 -4.09 -3.73
CA THR A 259 -1.11 -5.51 -4.02
C THR A 259 -2.47 -5.96 -3.52
N MET A 260 -2.96 -5.38 -2.41
CA MET A 260 -4.28 -5.66 -1.83
C MET A 260 -5.47 -5.22 -2.70
N LYS A 261 -5.28 -4.30 -3.66
CA LYS A 261 -6.34 -3.90 -4.60
C LYS A 261 -6.41 -4.80 -5.83
N SER A 262 -5.30 -5.39 -6.23
CA SER A 262 -5.18 -6.00 -7.56
C SER A 262 -4.75 -7.47 -7.55
N GLY A 263 -4.04 -7.91 -6.53
CA GLY A 263 -3.15 -9.06 -6.57
C GLY A 263 -1.75 -8.65 -7.03
N VAL A 264 -0.76 -9.53 -6.82
CA VAL A 264 0.66 -9.25 -7.11
C VAL A 264 0.92 -9.24 -8.62
N VAL A 265 0.31 -10.19 -9.35
CA VAL A 265 0.53 -10.34 -10.80
C VAL A 265 -0.10 -9.22 -11.60
N GLU A 266 -1.28 -8.75 -11.20
CA GLU A 266 -1.91 -7.57 -11.80
C GLU A 266 -1.13 -6.29 -11.46
N ALA A 267 -0.60 -6.16 -10.24
CA ALA A 267 0.28 -5.06 -9.88
C ALA A 267 1.50 -4.94 -10.80
N MET A 268 2.11 -6.07 -11.20
CA MET A 268 3.19 -6.09 -12.20
C MET A 268 2.73 -5.53 -13.57
N ALA A 269 1.51 -5.84 -13.99
CA ALA A 269 0.94 -5.30 -15.23
C ALA A 269 0.66 -3.79 -15.11
N MET A 270 0.11 -3.34 -13.99
CA MET A 270 -0.10 -1.90 -13.70
C MET A 270 1.21 -1.12 -13.77
N ILE A 271 2.29 -1.62 -13.17
CA ILE A 271 3.62 -1.03 -13.21
C ILE A 271 4.11 -0.90 -14.66
N ALA A 272 3.97 -1.96 -15.47
CA ALA A 272 4.40 -1.95 -16.85
C ALA A 272 3.64 -0.92 -17.71
N VAL A 273 2.31 -0.83 -17.53
CA VAL A 273 1.47 0.13 -18.25
C VAL A 273 1.78 1.57 -17.83
N ALA A 274 1.90 1.83 -16.52
CA ALA A 274 2.23 3.16 -16.01
C ALA A 274 3.60 3.65 -16.53
N ARG A 275 4.63 2.78 -16.54
CA ARG A 275 5.95 3.09 -17.10
C ARG A 275 5.92 3.39 -18.58
N ALA A 276 5.18 2.60 -19.36
CA ALA A 276 5.05 2.81 -20.80
C ALA A 276 4.42 4.16 -21.15
N ALA A 277 3.61 4.71 -20.22
CA ALA A 277 2.98 6.03 -20.33
C ALA A 277 3.72 7.15 -19.57
N GLU A 278 4.94 6.88 -19.08
CA GLU A 278 5.78 7.82 -18.34
C GLU A 278 5.11 8.39 -17.06
N LEU A 279 4.14 7.66 -16.48
CA LEU A 279 3.56 8.00 -15.19
C LEU A 279 4.50 7.61 -14.05
N GLY A 280 4.52 8.42 -12.99
CA GLY A 280 5.20 8.11 -11.75
C GLY A 280 4.58 6.89 -11.06
N LEU A 281 5.37 6.26 -10.18
CA LEU A 281 4.96 5.10 -9.40
C LEU A 281 5.04 5.40 -7.91
N MET A 282 4.00 4.98 -7.20
CA MET A 282 3.92 4.89 -5.75
C MET A 282 3.59 3.45 -5.38
N ILE A 283 4.19 2.95 -4.32
CA ILE A 283 3.79 1.71 -3.66
C ILE A 283 3.14 2.04 -2.33
N GLY A 284 1.95 1.52 -2.09
CA GLY A 284 1.26 1.68 -0.82
C GLY A 284 0.66 0.37 -0.32
N GLY A 285 -0.09 0.46 0.78
CA GLY A 285 -0.75 -0.69 1.38
C GLY A 285 -2.08 -0.36 2.04
N MET A 286 -2.71 -1.39 2.62
CA MET A 286 -3.79 -1.30 3.59
C MET A 286 -3.20 -1.38 5.01
N VAL A 287 -3.98 -1.83 6.00
CA VAL A 287 -3.43 -2.09 7.35
C VAL A 287 -2.83 -3.50 7.36
N GLU A 288 -1.65 -3.60 6.80
CA GLU A 288 -0.92 -4.85 6.53
C GLU A 288 0.21 -5.07 7.54
N SER A 289 0.49 -6.33 7.84
CA SER A 289 1.67 -6.66 8.63
C SER A 289 2.95 -6.60 7.80
N ARG A 290 4.08 -6.80 8.47
CA ARG A 290 5.38 -6.94 7.81
C ARG A 290 5.39 -8.00 6.71
N LEU A 291 4.52 -9.02 6.76
CA LEU A 291 4.46 -10.08 5.77
C LEU A 291 4.12 -9.52 4.38
N SER A 292 2.94 -8.96 4.21
CA SER A 292 2.54 -8.48 2.89
C SER A 292 3.20 -7.16 2.52
N MET A 293 3.53 -6.31 3.50
CA MET A 293 4.34 -5.11 3.23
C MET A 293 5.73 -5.46 2.69
N THR A 294 6.37 -6.58 3.13
CA THR A 294 7.64 -7.03 2.54
C THR A 294 7.44 -7.53 1.10
N ILE A 295 6.31 -8.16 0.78
CA ILE A 295 6.00 -8.55 -0.61
C ILE A 295 5.92 -7.30 -1.49
N SER A 296 5.19 -6.26 -1.04
CA SER A 296 5.07 -4.97 -1.72
C SER A 296 6.42 -4.25 -1.85
N ALA A 297 7.25 -4.29 -0.80
CA ALA A 297 8.60 -3.72 -0.84
C ALA A 297 9.52 -4.47 -1.83
N CYS A 298 9.46 -5.81 -1.87
CA CYS A 298 10.19 -6.60 -2.85
C CYS A 298 9.74 -6.30 -4.29
N LEU A 299 8.43 -6.12 -4.50
CA LEU A 299 7.88 -5.75 -5.81
C LEU A 299 8.37 -4.37 -6.24
N ALA A 300 8.28 -3.37 -5.38
CA ALA A 300 8.68 -2.00 -5.69
C ALA A 300 10.19 -1.89 -5.91
N ALA A 301 10.99 -2.35 -4.97
CA ALA A 301 12.44 -2.30 -5.03
C ALA A 301 13.02 -3.20 -6.13
N GLY A 302 12.44 -4.39 -6.31
CA GLY A 302 12.84 -5.31 -7.38
C GLY A 302 12.56 -4.75 -8.76
N SER A 303 11.40 -4.14 -8.96
CA SER A 303 11.03 -3.48 -10.23
C SER A 303 11.78 -2.14 -10.41
N GLY A 304 12.12 -1.42 -9.34
CA GLY A 304 12.75 -0.09 -9.33
C GLY A 304 11.83 1.06 -9.73
N GLY A 305 12.33 2.29 -9.67
CA GLY A 305 11.67 3.49 -10.20
C GLY A 305 10.42 3.95 -9.45
N PHE A 306 10.21 3.52 -8.23
CA PHE A 306 9.16 4.02 -7.34
C PHE A 306 9.63 5.30 -6.65
N GLN A 307 8.89 6.40 -6.86
CA GLN A 307 9.24 7.73 -6.34
C GLN A 307 8.60 7.98 -4.96
N PHE A 308 7.51 7.29 -4.67
CA PHE A 308 6.77 7.40 -3.43
C PHE A 308 6.56 6.01 -2.82
N VAL A 309 6.78 5.91 -1.52
CA VAL A 309 6.73 4.65 -0.77
C VAL A 309 5.98 4.87 0.53
N ASP A 310 4.85 4.18 0.69
CA ASP A 310 3.92 4.23 1.83
C ASP A 310 3.71 2.80 2.36
N LEU A 311 4.74 2.28 3.04
CA LEU A 311 4.78 0.91 3.57
C LEU A 311 4.93 0.93 5.09
N ASP A 312 4.21 1.82 5.74
CA ASP A 312 4.41 2.22 7.13
C ASP A 312 3.55 1.47 8.16
N THR A 313 2.53 0.73 7.74
CA THR A 313 1.58 0.14 8.69
C THR A 313 2.18 -0.86 9.67
N PRO A 314 3.29 -1.57 9.41
CA PRO A 314 3.95 -2.41 10.41
C PRO A 314 4.40 -1.63 11.66
N TRP A 315 4.68 -0.32 11.56
CA TRP A 315 5.04 0.50 12.72
C TRP A 315 3.85 0.84 13.63
N PHE A 316 2.63 0.66 13.16
CA PHE A 316 1.41 0.84 13.94
C PHE A 316 0.90 -0.46 14.57
N LEU A 317 1.49 -1.61 14.26
CA LEU A 317 1.04 -2.92 14.75
C LEU A 317 1.82 -3.35 16.02
N LYS A 318 1.10 -3.99 16.96
CA LYS A 318 1.68 -4.58 18.18
C LYS A 318 1.86 -6.08 18.01
N ASN A 319 3.02 -6.59 18.45
CA ASN A 319 3.22 -8.03 18.68
C ASN A 319 2.74 -8.95 17.54
N ALA A 320 2.93 -8.55 16.29
CA ALA A 320 2.64 -9.44 15.17
C ALA A 320 3.45 -10.74 15.32
N PRO A 321 2.82 -11.93 15.13
CA PRO A 321 3.52 -13.21 15.28
C PRO A 321 4.41 -13.54 14.08
N LEU A 322 5.19 -12.56 13.62
CA LEU A 322 5.95 -12.58 12.38
C LEU A 322 7.35 -12.00 12.60
N ASN A 323 8.36 -12.65 12.01
CA ASN A 323 9.76 -12.25 12.05
C ASN A 323 10.37 -12.18 10.65
N GLY A 324 11.47 -11.44 10.47
CA GLY A 324 12.20 -11.35 9.21
C GLY A 324 11.60 -10.34 8.23
N GLY A 325 11.75 -10.58 6.93
CA GLY A 325 11.45 -9.59 5.91
C GLY A 325 12.58 -8.58 5.76
N TRP A 326 12.23 -7.33 5.47
CA TRP A 326 13.24 -6.25 5.35
C TRP A 326 13.94 -5.95 6.68
N GLU A 327 15.15 -5.40 6.60
CA GLU A 327 15.79 -4.74 7.74
C GLU A 327 15.42 -3.26 7.78
N GLU A 328 15.13 -2.75 8.97
CA GLU A 328 14.79 -1.34 9.19
C GLU A 328 16.01 -0.53 9.62
N ARG A 329 16.18 0.66 9.02
CA ARG A 329 17.15 1.68 9.46
C ARG A 329 16.49 3.06 9.38
N GLY A 330 15.73 3.43 10.43
CA GLY A 330 14.84 4.59 10.37
C GLY A 330 13.74 4.38 9.33
N ALA A 331 13.60 5.30 8.38
CA ALA A 331 12.65 5.19 7.27
C ALA A 331 13.09 4.23 6.15
N ALA A 332 14.31 3.70 6.20
CA ALA A 332 14.86 2.85 5.17
C ALA A 332 14.46 1.38 5.37
N LEU A 333 13.95 0.77 4.31
CA LEU A 333 13.53 -0.62 4.20
C LEU A 333 14.51 -1.35 3.30
N GLN A 334 15.45 -2.10 3.90
CA GLN A 334 16.47 -2.86 3.19
C GLN A 334 15.90 -4.24 2.79
N VAL A 335 15.72 -4.49 1.50
CA VAL A 335 15.18 -5.74 0.96
C VAL A 335 16.23 -6.54 0.17
N GLY A 336 17.31 -5.91 -0.26
CA GLY A 336 18.37 -6.56 -1.06
C GLY A 336 19.10 -7.71 -0.35
N ASP A 337 19.07 -7.74 0.98
CA ASP A 337 19.70 -8.77 1.80
C ASP A 337 18.78 -9.99 2.07
N ILE A 338 17.55 -9.96 1.60
CA ILE A 338 16.61 -11.09 1.71
C ILE A 338 17.12 -12.25 0.84
N ALA A 339 17.44 -13.37 1.47
CA ALA A 339 18.05 -14.50 0.77
C ALA A 339 17.01 -15.36 0.00
N LEU A 340 15.83 -15.63 0.59
CA LEU A 340 14.83 -16.55 0.04
C LEU A 340 13.41 -16.02 0.22
N GLY A 341 12.61 -16.09 -0.85
CA GLY A 341 11.23 -15.63 -0.83
C GLY A 341 11.15 -14.16 -0.39
N HIS A 342 10.16 -13.82 0.42
CA HIS A 342 10.08 -12.52 1.10
C HIS A 342 10.80 -12.48 2.47
N GLY A 343 11.40 -13.59 2.91
CA GLY A 343 12.18 -13.65 4.15
C GLY A 343 11.39 -13.68 5.46
N VAL A 344 10.08 -13.46 5.43
CA VAL A 344 9.24 -13.46 6.64
C VAL A 344 8.90 -14.89 7.06
N LYS A 345 8.85 -15.11 8.38
CA LYS A 345 8.50 -16.40 9.02
C LYS A 345 7.52 -16.15 10.18
N LEU A 346 6.73 -17.17 10.50
CA LEU A 346 5.96 -17.16 11.74
C LEU A 346 6.88 -17.29 12.96
N THR A 347 6.59 -16.53 14.02
CA THR A 347 7.29 -16.63 15.29
C THR A 347 7.09 -18.03 15.87
N GLY A 348 8.17 -18.74 16.20
CA GLY A 348 8.13 -20.11 16.71
C GLY A 348 8.14 -21.22 15.65
N SER A 349 8.12 -20.92 14.36
CA SER A 349 8.46 -21.89 13.31
C SER A 349 9.99 -22.09 13.27
N ARG A 350 10.43 -23.32 13.44
CA ARG A 350 11.84 -23.73 13.31
C ARG A 350 12.28 -23.80 11.85
#